data_5bcc594825397622e8efb5767c7a9ead
#
_entry.id   5bcc594825397622e8efb5767c7a9ead
#
_cell.length_a   1.000
_cell.length_b   1.000
_cell.length_c   1.000
_cell.angle_alpha   90.00
_cell.angle_beta   90.00
_cell.angle_gamma   90.00
#
_symmetry.space_group_name_H-M   'P 1'
#
loop_
_entity.id
_entity.type
_entity.pdbx_description
1 polymer ?
#
loop_
_entity_poly.entity_id
_entity_poly.type
_entity_poly.pdbx_seq_one_letter_code
_entity_poly.pdbx_strand_id
1 'polypeptide(L)'
;MHLGKSCLFVIICCLASACGHRMSYDNATSFSLSDFQPVECGDTLKLPHDCFLSMPLRILCVDSTLFVQNRKGDGFIQRFRLPRLTPIGEACISMGNGPQELLNAYRMQAMDSLFGISDLMGGSVMFYPKDSACNASHFPSGRKVRLEEPFSDVVFLSGRPQFVTTVLNTEHKRLTFFAADGTSRQTTGMYPTFGTELSPLEQMEGYACEMAVDPSNSHIWLFYKSTDLIEIYDYEGRLVKRLHGPDHFFPAVRELSSEEGLQKVSSVSGETRDAYFCPLYSGGKIYVLYSGRVYHEGQSADAYLLDTLLSFNLDGTPDKAYKLPVPVFTFAIDEPNRTLYGLSFVPEYHLVKYAF
;
A
#
# COMPACT_ATOMS: atom_id res chain seq x y z
N MET A 1 36.16 43.09 67.66
CA MET A 1 35.34 43.69 66.63
C MET A 1 35.81 43.20 65.27
N HIS A 2 35.30 42.05 64.81
CA HIS A 2 35.65 41.46 63.47
C HIS A 2 34.37 41.21 62.70
N LEU A 3 34.18 42.01 61.65
CA LEU A 3 33.14 41.78 60.64
C LEU A 3 33.49 40.61 59.71
N GLY A 4 32.68 39.56 59.77
CA GLY A 4 32.74 38.50 58.79
C GLY A 4 31.98 38.91 57.55
N LYS A 5 32.62 38.86 56.36
CA LYS A 5 32.01 39.03 55.05
C LYS A 5 31.53 37.67 54.58
N SER A 6 30.21 37.47 54.50
CA SER A 6 29.61 36.34 53.83
C SER A 6 29.59 36.59 52.32
N CYS A 7 30.34 35.79 51.55
CA CYS A 7 30.23 35.69 50.09
C CYS A 7 29.08 34.78 49.73
N LEU A 8 28.02 35.34 49.14
CA LEU A 8 26.90 34.62 48.59
C LEU A 8 27.29 34.14 47.17
N PHE A 9 27.55 32.84 47.00
CA PHE A 9 27.78 32.22 45.70
C PHE A 9 26.43 31.93 45.03
N VAL A 10 26.07 32.75 44.04
CA VAL A 10 24.90 32.46 43.18
C VAL A 10 25.35 31.48 42.11
N ILE A 11 24.92 30.24 42.26
CA ILE A 11 25.09 29.20 41.18
C ILE A 11 23.99 29.45 40.16
N ILE A 12 24.35 30.05 39.03
CA ILE A 12 23.50 30.12 37.83
C ILE A 12 23.56 28.75 37.15
N CYS A 13 22.55 27.91 37.39
CA CYS A 13 22.33 26.72 36.58
C CYS A 13 21.85 27.15 35.18
N CYS A 14 22.77 27.26 34.23
CA CYS A 14 22.43 27.31 32.82
C CYS A 14 21.81 25.96 32.44
N LEU A 15 20.50 25.86 32.42
CA LEU A 15 19.78 24.81 31.70
C LEU A 15 20.06 25.01 30.22
N ALA A 16 21.08 24.35 29.70
CA ALA A 16 21.28 24.18 28.29
C ALA A 16 20.12 23.30 27.80
N SER A 17 19.04 23.93 27.32
CA SER A 17 18.04 23.25 26.50
C SER A 17 18.75 22.79 25.24
N ALA A 18 19.21 21.54 25.24
CA ALA A 18 19.60 20.86 24.03
C ALA A 18 18.34 20.72 23.19
N CYS A 19 18.04 21.71 22.35
CA CYS A 19 17.16 21.53 21.20
C CYS A 19 17.81 20.54 20.27
N GLY A 20 17.75 19.24 20.59
CA GLY A 20 17.92 18.21 19.59
C GLY A 20 16.85 18.46 18.52
N HIS A 21 17.25 18.72 17.29
CA HIS A 21 16.33 18.78 16.16
C HIS A 21 15.64 17.41 16.12
N ARG A 22 14.42 17.35 16.62
CA ARG A 22 13.60 16.15 16.54
C ARG A 22 13.24 16.00 15.05
N MET A 23 13.70 14.92 14.44
CA MET A 23 13.32 14.62 13.06
C MET A 23 11.79 14.64 12.96
N SER A 24 11.25 15.30 11.95
CA SER A 24 9.82 15.36 11.67
C SER A 24 9.60 15.65 10.20
N TYR A 25 8.52 15.12 9.65
CA TYR A 25 8.07 15.53 8.33
C TYR A 25 7.39 16.90 8.40
N ASP A 26 7.67 17.75 7.42
CA ASP A 26 7.08 19.07 7.34
C ASP A 26 5.55 18.99 7.22
N ASN A 27 4.85 19.74 8.08
CA ASN A 27 3.39 19.85 8.11
C ASN A 27 2.67 18.50 8.27
N ALA A 28 3.30 17.48 8.84
CA ALA A 28 2.64 16.21 9.14
C ALA A 28 1.82 16.31 10.44
N THR A 29 0.59 15.81 10.39
CA THR A 29 -0.22 15.56 11.57
C THR A 29 0.17 14.21 12.15
N SER A 30 0.62 14.19 13.40
CA SER A 30 0.97 12.95 14.11
C SER A 30 -0.28 12.25 14.61
N PHE A 31 -0.22 10.91 14.60
CA PHE A 31 -1.22 10.03 15.23
C PHE A 31 -0.54 8.80 15.84
N SER A 32 -1.25 8.09 16.70
CA SER A 32 -0.79 6.87 17.38
C SER A 32 -1.86 5.78 17.34
N LEU A 33 -1.53 4.55 17.71
CA LEU A 33 -2.53 3.47 17.80
C LEU A 33 -3.65 3.78 18.80
N SER A 34 -3.39 4.60 19.82
CA SER A 34 -4.42 5.01 20.79
C SER A 34 -5.47 5.95 20.23
N ASP A 35 -5.26 6.52 19.04
CA ASP A 35 -6.23 7.40 18.39
C ASP A 35 -7.29 6.61 17.61
N PHE A 36 -7.10 5.30 17.46
CA PHE A 36 -8.05 4.40 16.84
C PHE A 36 -8.96 3.74 17.88
N GLN A 37 -10.21 3.49 17.49
CA GLN A 37 -11.09 2.61 18.26
C GLN A 37 -10.63 1.15 18.07
N PRO A 38 -10.22 0.43 19.12
CA PRO A 38 -9.82 -0.97 18.98
C PRO A 38 -11.04 -1.85 18.69
N VAL A 39 -10.85 -2.81 17.78
CA VAL A 39 -11.87 -3.79 17.40
C VAL A 39 -11.22 -5.17 17.31
N GLU A 40 -11.74 -6.13 18.10
CA GLU A 40 -11.39 -7.53 17.92
C GLU A 40 -12.28 -8.10 16.81
N CYS A 41 -11.68 -8.64 15.77
CA CYS A 41 -12.42 -9.38 14.77
C CYS A 41 -12.91 -10.70 15.36
N GLY A 42 -14.16 -11.05 15.06
CA GLY A 42 -14.75 -12.29 15.54
C GLY A 42 -14.08 -13.55 14.95
N ASP A 43 -14.55 -14.71 15.38
CA ASP A 43 -14.00 -16.00 14.99
C ASP A 43 -13.83 -16.16 13.47
N THR A 44 -12.66 -16.66 13.09
CA THR A 44 -12.35 -17.02 11.73
C THR A 44 -13.14 -18.24 11.31
N LEU A 45 -13.93 -18.12 10.26
CA LEU A 45 -14.44 -19.27 9.55
C LEU A 45 -13.36 -19.74 8.57
N LYS A 46 -12.75 -20.89 8.83
CA LYS A 46 -11.95 -21.58 7.82
C LYS A 46 -12.87 -21.93 6.66
N LEU A 47 -12.50 -21.47 5.48
CA LEU A 47 -13.27 -21.79 4.28
C LEU A 47 -12.99 -23.23 3.84
N PRO A 48 -13.93 -23.89 3.12
CA PRO A 48 -13.74 -25.25 2.66
C PRO A 48 -12.45 -25.39 1.86
N HIS A 49 -11.75 -26.53 2.02
CA HIS A 49 -10.50 -26.85 1.32
C HIS A 49 -10.62 -26.97 -0.21
N ASP A 50 -11.81 -26.78 -0.77
CA ASP A 50 -12.09 -26.98 -2.20
C ASP A 50 -11.62 -25.83 -3.10
N CYS A 51 -11.15 -24.72 -2.52
CA CYS A 51 -10.55 -23.63 -3.28
C CYS A 51 -9.03 -23.86 -3.40
N PHE A 52 -8.61 -24.54 -4.46
CA PHE A 52 -7.17 -24.67 -4.75
C PHE A 52 -6.59 -23.31 -5.09
N LEU A 53 -5.63 -22.84 -4.30
CA LEU A 53 -4.92 -21.58 -4.48
C LEU A 53 -3.50 -21.85 -4.98
N SER A 54 -3.16 -21.37 -6.16
CA SER A 54 -1.85 -21.57 -6.77
C SER A 54 -0.94 -20.38 -6.54
N MET A 55 -0.32 -20.28 -5.36
CA MET A 55 0.54 -19.16 -4.95
C MET A 55 -0.16 -17.79 -5.08
N PRO A 56 -1.24 -17.57 -4.33
CA PRO A 56 -1.98 -16.32 -4.39
C PRO A 56 -1.13 -15.15 -3.89
N LEU A 57 -1.31 -13.99 -4.51
CA LEU A 57 -0.59 -12.76 -4.19
C LEU A 57 -1.50 -11.67 -3.62
N ARG A 58 -2.68 -11.51 -4.20
CA ARG A 58 -3.64 -10.47 -3.84
C ARG A 58 -5.07 -10.96 -4.00
N ILE A 59 -5.96 -10.34 -3.24
CA ILE A 59 -7.40 -10.52 -3.40
C ILE A 59 -8.08 -9.16 -3.52
N LEU A 60 -9.23 -9.16 -4.21
CA LEU A 60 -10.08 -7.99 -4.34
C LEU A 60 -11.55 -8.42 -4.40
N CYS A 61 -12.40 -7.81 -3.60
CA CYS A 61 -13.85 -7.92 -3.72
C CYS A 61 -14.36 -6.84 -4.67
N VAL A 62 -15.13 -7.27 -5.66
CA VAL A 62 -15.83 -6.36 -6.58
C VAL A 62 -17.26 -6.84 -6.71
N ASP A 63 -18.21 -6.01 -6.31
CA ASP A 63 -19.62 -6.38 -6.20
C ASP A 63 -19.77 -7.70 -5.40
N SER A 64 -20.30 -8.76 -5.98
CA SER A 64 -20.44 -10.08 -5.33
C SER A 64 -19.39 -11.10 -5.79
N THR A 65 -18.23 -10.64 -6.24
CA THR A 65 -17.14 -11.50 -6.75
C THR A 65 -15.85 -11.24 -6.01
N LEU A 66 -15.23 -12.32 -5.49
CA LEU A 66 -13.88 -12.31 -4.99
C LEU A 66 -12.94 -12.69 -6.14
N PHE A 67 -12.03 -11.82 -6.48
CA PHE A 67 -10.92 -12.06 -7.38
C PHE A 67 -9.70 -12.48 -6.57
N VAL A 68 -9.06 -13.56 -6.98
CA VAL A 68 -7.79 -14.04 -6.42
C VAL A 68 -6.75 -13.97 -7.51
N GLN A 69 -5.72 -13.17 -7.29
CA GLN A 69 -4.57 -13.08 -8.17
C GLN A 69 -3.52 -14.08 -7.74
N ASN A 70 -3.09 -14.94 -8.66
CA ASN A 70 -2.07 -15.95 -8.45
C ASN A 70 -0.77 -15.56 -9.17
N ARG A 71 0.35 -16.08 -8.68
CA ARG A 71 1.66 -15.95 -9.33
C ARG A 71 1.93 -17.06 -10.34
N LYS A 72 1.32 -18.22 -10.14
CA LYS A 72 1.49 -19.45 -10.96
C LYS A 72 0.12 -20.09 -11.22
N GLY A 73 0.08 -21.04 -12.12
CA GLY A 73 -1.11 -21.80 -12.50
C GLY A 73 -1.52 -21.54 -13.94
N ASP A 74 -2.71 -22.01 -14.31
CA ASP A 74 -3.24 -21.92 -15.68
C ASP A 74 -3.68 -20.50 -16.08
N GLY A 75 -3.68 -19.56 -15.11
CA GLY A 75 -3.98 -18.15 -15.31
C GLY A 75 -3.75 -17.33 -14.04
N PHE A 76 -3.53 -16.02 -14.24
CA PHE A 76 -3.27 -15.12 -13.12
C PHE A 76 -4.47 -14.89 -12.22
N ILE A 77 -5.70 -15.00 -12.71
CA ILE A 77 -6.91 -14.60 -12.00
C ILE A 77 -7.87 -15.78 -11.85
N GLN A 78 -8.23 -16.10 -10.62
CA GLN A 78 -9.36 -16.93 -10.27
C GLN A 78 -10.50 -16.07 -9.72
N ARG A 79 -11.74 -16.48 -9.95
CA ARG A 79 -12.94 -15.73 -9.52
C ARG A 79 -13.88 -16.62 -8.75
N PHE A 80 -14.45 -16.09 -7.68
CA PHE A 80 -15.37 -16.80 -6.80
C PHE A 80 -16.62 -15.97 -6.50
N ARG A 81 -17.79 -16.57 -6.62
CA ARG A 81 -19.07 -15.93 -6.25
C ARG A 81 -19.23 -15.90 -4.73
N LEU A 82 -19.41 -14.70 -4.19
CA LEU A 82 -19.69 -14.48 -2.77
C LEU A 82 -21.18 -14.68 -2.44
N PRO A 83 -21.53 -15.05 -1.20
CA PRO A 83 -20.62 -15.36 -0.07
C PRO A 83 -20.15 -16.83 -0.03
N ARG A 84 -20.61 -17.69 -0.96
CA ARG A 84 -20.38 -19.14 -0.94
C ARG A 84 -19.04 -19.58 -1.48
N LEU A 85 -18.28 -18.67 -2.11
CA LEU A 85 -17.01 -18.95 -2.77
C LEU A 85 -17.09 -20.02 -3.87
N THR A 86 -18.20 -20.01 -4.62
CA THR A 86 -18.32 -20.90 -5.79
C THR A 86 -17.49 -20.38 -6.94
N PRO A 87 -16.65 -21.20 -7.61
CA PRO A 87 -15.84 -20.77 -8.74
C PRO A 87 -16.69 -20.21 -9.89
N ILE A 88 -16.19 -19.18 -10.57
CA ILE A 88 -16.79 -18.58 -11.76
C ILE A 88 -15.87 -18.85 -12.96
N GLY A 89 -16.20 -19.87 -13.74
CA GLY A 89 -15.37 -20.28 -14.87
C GLY A 89 -14.00 -20.82 -14.42
N GLU A 90 -13.07 -20.86 -15.37
CA GLU A 90 -11.69 -21.28 -15.16
C GLU A 90 -10.79 -20.08 -14.78
N ALA A 91 -9.56 -20.37 -14.33
CA ALA A 91 -8.53 -19.37 -14.18
C ALA A 91 -8.27 -18.69 -15.55
N CYS A 92 -8.04 -17.41 -15.53
CA CYS A 92 -7.96 -16.60 -16.75
C CYS A 92 -6.73 -15.69 -16.76
N ILE A 93 -6.42 -15.15 -17.96
CA ILE A 93 -5.27 -14.28 -18.24
C ILE A 93 -3.95 -15.03 -18.12
N SER A 94 -3.50 -15.57 -19.25
CA SER A 94 -2.25 -16.33 -19.34
C SER A 94 -1.02 -15.43 -19.21
N MET A 95 0.10 -16.06 -18.83
CA MET A 95 1.40 -15.41 -18.84
C MET A 95 1.94 -15.32 -20.26
N GLY A 96 2.33 -14.13 -20.70
CA GLY A 96 2.94 -13.91 -22.01
C GLY A 96 2.90 -12.46 -22.47
N ASN A 97 3.35 -12.23 -23.71
CA ASN A 97 3.44 -10.92 -24.36
C ASN A 97 2.30 -10.63 -25.34
N GLY A 98 1.36 -11.55 -25.49
CA GLY A 98 0.22 -11.40 -26.38
C GLY A 98 -0.71 -10.25 -25.97
N PRO A 99 -1.64 -9.89 -26.87
CA PRO A 99 -2.55 -8.75 -26.63
C PRO A 99 -3.52 -8.98 -25.45
N GLN A 100 -3.75 -10.24 -25.07
CA GLN A 100 -4.60 -10.63 -23.93
C GLN A 100 -3.81 -11.29 -22.79
N GLU A 101 -2.48 -11.19 -22.81
CA GLU A 101 -1.58 -11.81 -21.84
C GLU A 101 -0.86 -10.74 -21.02
N LEU A 102 -0.39 -11.11 -19.84
CA LEU A 102 0.41 -10.26 -18.94
C LEU A 102 1.73 -10.98 -18.61
N LEU A 103 2.80 -10.24 -18.44
CA LEU A 103 4.08 -10.78 -17.96
C LEU A 103 4.09 -10.95 -16.43
N ASN A 104 3.52 -9.98 -15.73
CA ASN A 104 3.48 -9.97 -14.27
C ASN A 104 2.24 -9.18 -13.80
N ALA A 105 1.14 -9.89 -13.55
CA ALA A 105 -0.01 -9.29 -12.91
C ALA A 105 0.38 -8.81 -11.51
N TYR A 106 0.23 -7.52 -11.23
CA TYR A 106 0.69 -6.91 -9.98
C TYR A 106 -0.46 -6.38 -9.11
N ARG A 107 -1.31 -5.53 -9.66
CA ARG A 107 -2.42 -4.91 -8.93
C ARG A 107 -3.72 -5.06 -9.69
N MET A 108 -4.77 -5.38 -8.97
CA MET A 108 -6.15 -5.31 -9.43
C MET A 108 -6.82 -4.06 -8.88
N GLN A 109 -7.64 -3.40 -9.67
CA GLN A 109 -8.49 -2.29 -9.26
C GLN A 109 -9.81 -2.32 -10.00
N ALA A 110 -10.93 -2.10 -9.30
CA ALA A 110 -12.21 -1.82 -9.91
C ALA A 110 -12.56 -0.34 -9.67
N MET A 111 -12.97 0.35 -10.73
CA MET A 111 -13.36 1.74 -10.67
C MET A 111 -14.41 2.03 -11.76
N ASP A 112 -15.50 2.68 -11.38
CA ASP A 112 -16.61 2.96 -12.28
C ASP A 112 -17.12 1.68 -12.99
N SER A 113 -17.05 1.63 -14.31
CA SER A 113 -17.44 0.46 -15.12
C SER A 113 -16.27 -0.43 -15.55
N LEU A 114 -15.06 -0.17 -15.04
CA LEU A 114 -13.83 -0.86 -15.43
C LEU A 114 -13.28 -1.73 -14.30
N PHE A 115 -12.73 -2.86 -14.69
CA PHE A 115 -11.83 -3.68 -13.89
C PHE A 115 -10.46 -3.69 -14.56
N GLY A 116 -9.43 -3.28 -13.84
CA GLY A 116 -8.08 -3.15 -14.38
C GLY A 116 -7.09 -4.05 -13.65
N ILE A 117 -6.09 -4.52 -14.40
CA ILE A 117 -4.94 -5.26 -13.87
C ILE A 117 -3.67 -4.63 -14.42
N SER A 118 -2.78 -4.21 -13.53
CA SER A 118 -1.48 -3.71 -13.93
C SER A 118 -0.48 -4.84 -14.18
N ASP A 119 0.34 -4.67 -15.20
CA ASP A 119 1.47 -5.53 -15.56
C ASP A 119 2.77 -4.76 -15.33
N LEU A 120 3.39 -5.01 -14.19
CA LEU A 120 4.59 -4.28 -13.78
C LEU A 120 5.76 -4.49 -14.75
N MET A 121 5.99 -5.73 -15.18
CA MET A 121 7.08 -6.05 -16.11
C MET A 121 6.76 -5.66 -17.55
N GLY A 122 5.48 -5.74 -17.94
CA GLY A 122 5.01 -5.33 -19.25
C GLY A 122 4.83 -3.82 -19.42
N GLY A 123 4.97 -3.03 -18.34
CA GLY A 123 4.76 -1.58 -18.36
C GLY A 123 3.37 -1.20 -18.85
N SER A 124 2.34 -1.97 -18.48
CA SER A 124 1.00 -1.80 -19.05
C SER A 124 -0.11 -2.03 -18.04
N VAL A 125 -1.32 -1.58 -18.39
CA VAL A 125 -2.56 -1.90 -17.67
C VAL A 125 -3.53 -2.54 -18.64
N MET A 126 -4.14 -3.64 -18.22
CA MET A 126 -5.20 -4.32 -18.97
C MET A 126 -6.55 -3.96 -18.37
N PHE A 127 -7.49 -3.49 -19.18
CA PHE A 127 -8.84 -3.10 -18.77
C PHE A 127 -9.90 -4.03 -19.34
N TYR A 128 -10.87 -4.34 -18.50
CA TYR A 128 -12.03 -5.16 -18.82
C TYR A 128 -13.31 -4.45 -18.40
N PRO A 129 -14.47 -4.67 -19.09
CA PRO A 129 -15.76 -4.27 -18.56
C PRO A 129 -16.00 -4.94 -17.20
N LYS A 130 -16.22 -4.15 -16.15
CA LYS A 130 -16.35 -4.64 -14.77
C LYS A 130 -17.44 -5.70 -14.61
N ASP A 131 -18.64 -5.42 -15.13
CA ASP A 131 -19.76 -6.36 -15.02
C ASP A 131 -19.43 -7.72 -15.66
N SER A 132 -18.84 -7.72 -16.85
CA SER A 132 -18.43 -8.96 -17.52
C SER A 132 -17.31 -9.67 -16.79
N ALA A 133 -16.33 -8.93 -16.26
CA ALA A 133 -15.26 -9.51 -15.45
C ALA A 133 -15.80 -10.20 -14.17
N CYS A 134 -16.84 -9.63 -13.55
CA CYS A 134 -17.48 -10.20 -12.37
C CYS A 134 -18.41 -11.38 -12.68
N ASN A 135 -19.15 -11.34 -13.79
CA ASN A 135 -20.33 -12.19 -13.95
C ASN A 135 -20.26 -13.22 -15.08
N ALA A 136 -19.49 -12.96 -16.15
CA ALA A 136 -19.44 -13.85 -17.29
C ALA A 136 -18.69 -15.16 -16.98
N SER A 137 -19.19 -16.29 -17.45
CA SER A 137 -18.52 -17.61 -17.32
C SER A 137 -17.15 -17.61 -18.01
N HIS A 138 -17.07 -17.01 -19.21
CA HIS A 138 -15.82 -16.76 -19.91
C HIS A 138 -15.34 -15.33 -19.62
N PHE A 139 -14.07 -15.20 -19.24
CA PHE A 139 -13.50 -13.89 -18.94
C PHE A 139 -13.47 -13.03 -20.22
N PRO A 140 -13.86 -11.76 -20.15
CA PRO A 140 -13.94 -10.91 -21.33
C PRO A 140 -12.56 -10.61 -21.92
N SER A 141 -12.51 -10.24 -23.20
CA SER A 141 -11.31 -9.66 -23.80
C SER A 141 -11.07 -8.26 -23.24
N GLY A 142 -9.82 -7.97 -22.95
CA GLY A 142 -9.36 -6.71 -22.38
C GLY A 142 -8.73 -5.76 -23.41
N ARG A 143 -8.64 -4.49 -23.02
CA ARG A 143 -7.88 -3.46 -23.73
C ARG A 143 -6.57 -3.20 -22.99
N LYS A 144 -5.44 -3.51 -23.62
CA LYS A 144 -4.10 -3.23 -23.06
C LYS A 144 -3.68 -1.79 -23.37
N VAL A 145 -3.24 -1.08 -22.34
CA VAL A 145 -2.67 0.27 -22.45
C VAL A 145 -1.25 0.21 -21.91
N ARG A 146 -0.27 0.56 -22.76
CA ARG A 146 1.13 0.73 -22.32
C ARG A 146 1.32 2.13 -21.78
N LEU A 147 2.04 2.25 -20.67
CA LEU A 147 2.49 3.51 -20.15
C LEU A 147 3.87 3.87 -20.73
N GLU A 148 4.08 5.15 -21.02
CA GLU A 148 5.34 5.63 -21.62
C GLU A 148 6.53 5.53 -20.66
N GLU A 149 6.26 5.50 -19.34
CA GLU A 149 7.29 5.42 -18.30
C GLU A 149 7.07 4.19 -17.42
N PRO A 150 8.13 3.61 -16.84
CA PRO A 150 8.00 2.54 -15.86
C PRO A 150 7.27 3.04 -14.61
N PHE A 151 6.69 2.11 -13.86
CA PHE A 151 5.99 2.42 -12.61
C PHE A 151 6.25 1.35 -11.54
N SER A 152 6.15 1.72 -10.27
CA SER A 152 6.18 0.81 -9.13
C SER A 152 4.78 0.47 -8.62
N ASP A 153 3.85 1.41 -8.70
CA ASP A 153 2.41 1.21 -8.51
C ASP A 153 1.63 2.13 -9.45
N VAL A 154 0.44 1.70 -9.85
CA VAL A 154 -0.44 2.48 -10.73
C VAL A 154 -1.88 2.34 -10.28
N VAL A 155 -2.57 3.46 -10.22
CA VAL A 155 -4.01 3.52 -9.99
C VAL A 155 -4.69 4.33 -11.08
N PHE A 156 -5.95 3.99 -11.39
CA PHE A 156 -6.79 4.79 -12.27
C PHE A 156 -7.85 5.54 -11.46
N LEU A 157 -8.16 6.74 -11.93
CA LEU A 157 -8.99 7.70 -11.20
C LEU A 157 -10.46 7.57 -11.60
N SER A 158 -11.36 7.67 -10.61
CA SER A 158 -12.80 7.68 -10.85
C SER A 158 -13.23 8.96 -11.58
N GLY A 159 -14.15 8.81 -12.53
CA GLY A 159 -14.70 9.93 -13.29
C GLY A 159 -13.71 10.62 -14.23
N ARG A 160 -12.49 10.13 -14.32
CA ARG A 160 -11.42 10.68 -15.19
C ARG A 160 -10.70 9.57 -15.94
N PRO A 161 -10.50 9.69 -17.26
CA PRO A 161 -9.73 8.71 -18.02
C PRO A 161 -8.22 8.95 -17.83
N GLN A 162 -7.73 8.79 -16.61
CA GLN A 162 -6.34 9.08 -16.23
C GLN A 162 -5.79 7.98 -15.32
N PHE A 163 -4.47 7.80 -15.39
CA PHE A 163 -3.70 6.96 -14.47
C PHE A 163 -2.77 7.84 -13.66
N VAL A 164 -2.44 7.37 -12.47
CA VAL A 164 -1.40 7.95 -11.63
C VAL A 164 -0.43 6.86 -11.22
N THR A 165 0.84 7.14 -11.35
CA THR A 165 1.92 6.23 -10.97
C THR A 165 2.85 6.87 -9.97
N THR A 166 3.55 6.02 -9.23
CA THR A 166 4.66 6.40 -8.37
C THR A 166 5.92 5.70 -8.84
N VAL A 167 6.90 6.46 -9.26
CA VAL A 167 8.23 5.97 -9.64
C VAL A 167 9.19 7.15 -9.69
N LEU A 168 10.48 6.88 -9.60
CA LEU A 168 11.48 7.91 -9.89
C LEU A 168 11.41 8.25 -11.38
N ASN A 169 10.95 9.45 -11.70
CA ASN A 169 10.97 10.02 -13.05
C ASN A 169 12.16 10.96 -13.22
N THR A 170 12.42 11.37 -14.46
CA THR A 170 13.55 12.25 -14.79
C THR A 170 13.50 13.62 -14.11
N GLU A 171 12.34 14.04 -13.64
CA GLU A 171 12.14 15.31 -12.93
C GLU A 171 12.21 15.18 -11.41
N HIS A 172 12.47 13.97 -10.88
CA HIS A 172 12.48 13.68 -9.44
C HIS A 172 11.19 14.10 -8.73
N LYS A 173 10.03 13.91 -9.42
CA LYS A 173 8.71 14.18 -8.87
C LYS A 173 8.08 12.94 -8.30
N ARG A 174 7.12 13.14 -7.38
CA ARG A 174 6.49 12.05 -6.63
C ARG A 174 5.45 11.29 -7.44
N LEU A 175 4.67 11.97 -8.26
CA LEU A 175 3.58 11.44 -9.04
C LEU A 175 3.75 11.74 -10.52
N THR A 176 3.42 10.78 -11.38
CA THR A 176 3.27 10.97 -12.82
C THR A 176 1.84 10.64 -13.23
N PHE A 177 1.19 11.57 -13.92
CA PHE A 177 -0.15 11.43 -14.45
C PHE A 177 -0.11 11.07 -15.93
N PHE A 178 -0.92 10.11 -16.33
CA PHE A 178 -1.03 9.64 -17.70
C PHE A 178 -2.46 9.80 -18.20
N ALA A 179 -2.62 10.03 -19.50
CA ALA A 179 -3.90 9.96 -20.16
C ALA A 179 -4.36 8.51 -20.34
N ALA A 180 -5.62 8.32 -20.79
CA ALA A 180 -6.23 7.02 -21.03
C ALA A 180 -5.51 6.16 -22.09
N ASP A 181 -4.70 6.77 -22.95
CA ASP A 181 -3.88 6.11 -23.96
C ASP A 181 -2.49 5.71 -23.46
N GLY A 182 -2.13 6.09 -22.22
CA GLY A 182 -0.84 5.80 -21.61
C GLY A 182 0.23 6.86 -21.83
N THR A 183 -0.09 7.97 -22.52
CA THR A 183 0.85 9.09 -22.70
C THR A 183 1.01 9.88 -21.41
N SER A 184 2.25 10.23 -21.06
CA SER A 184 2.54 11.07 -19.89
C SER A 184 1.97 12.48 -20.08
N ARG A 185 1.36 13.05 -19.04
CA ARG A 185 0.72 14.37 -19.08
C ARG A 185 1.36 15.37 -18.14
N GLN A 186 1.71 14.91 -16.95
CA GLN A 186 2.15 15.79 -15.88
C GLN A 186 2.92 15.01 -14.84
N THR A 187 4.00 15.61 -14.33
CA THR A 187 4.70 15.16 -13.12
C THR A 187 4.49 16.20 -12.03
N THR A 188 4.33 15.76 -10.78
CA THR A 188 4.06 16.64 -9.66
C THR A 188 4.44 16.02 -8.31
N GLY A 189 4.36 16.84 -7.26
CA GLY A 189 4.72 16.45 -5.91
C GLY A 189 6.23 16.45 -5.70
N MET A 190 6.62 16.57 -4.44
CA MET A 190 8.02 16.47 -4.00
C MET A 190 8.15 15.32 -3.05
N TYR A 191 9.31 14.69 -3.04
CA TYR A 191 9.60 13.69 -2.00
C TYR A 191 9.57 14.35 -0.61
N PRO A 192 9.03 13.67 0.40
CA PRO A 192 9.01 14.19 1.77
C PRO A 192 10.44 14.37 2.31
N THR A 193 10.63 15.37 3.17
CA THR A 193 11.89 15.61 3.88
C THR A 193 11.66 15.51 5.39
N PHE A 194 12.65 15.02 6.12
CA PHE A 194 12.58 14.84 7.58
C PHE A 194 13.86 15.29 8.33
N GLY A 195 14.63 16.16 7.70
CA GLY A 195 15.90 16.68 8.26
C GLY A 195 17.14 15.88 7.88
N THR A 196 16.99 14.75 7.17
CA THR A 196 18.08 13.99 6.55
C THR A 196 17.93 14.07 5.03
N GLU A 197 19.01 14.36 4.34
CA GLU A 197 19.05 14.37 2.89
C GLU A 197 19.28 12.95 2.39
N LEU A 198 18.37 12.46 1.55
CA LEU A 198 18.47 11.19 0.85
C LEU A 198 18.85 11.42 -0.60
N SER A 199 19.69 10.57 -1.15
CA SER A 199 19.98 10.58 -2.59
C SER A 199 18.72 10.24 -3.40
N PRO A 200 18.68 10.52 -4.72
CA PRO A 200 17.54 10.18 -5.55
C PRO A 200 17.17 8.70 -5.53
N LEU A 201 18.15 7.79 -5.47
CA LEU A 201 17.91 6.34 -5.37
C LEU A 201 17.41 5.93 -3.99
N GLU A 202 17.95 6.53 -2.93
CA GLU A 202 17.47 6.32 -1.56
C GLU A 202 16.05 6.87 -1.39
N GLN A 203 15.71 8.01 -2.01
CA GLN A 203 14.34 8.53 -2.03
C GLN A 203 13.37 7.55 -2.72
N MET A 204 13.75 6.99 -3.85
CA MET A 204 12.93 6.02 -4.58
C MET A 204 12.62 4.78 -3.73
N GLU A 205 13.63 4.21 -3.08
CA GLU A 205 13.48 3.01 -2.23
C GLU A 205 12.80 3.35 -0.90
N GLY A 206 13.29 4.36 -0.20
CA GLY A 206 12.80 4.75 1.13
C GLY A 206 11.37 5.26 1.11
N TYR A 207 10.92 5.80 -0.03
CA TYR A 207 9.56 6.26 -0.24
C TYR A 207 8.77 5.38 -1.23
N ALA A 208 9.14 4.11 -1.38
CA ALA A 208 8.29 3.14 -2.07
C ALA A 208 6.93 3.05 -1.36
N CYS A 209 5.84 3.11 -2.13
CA CYS A 209 4.50 3.12 -1.56
C CYS A 209 3.51 2.32 -2.40
N GLU A 210 2.37 2.03 -1.79
CA GLU A 210 1.15 1.61 -2.48
C GLU A 210 0.08 2.70 -2.34
N MET A 211 -0.80 2.79 -3.35
CA MET A 211 -1.81 3.84 -3.41
C MET A 211 -3.22 3.29 -3.19
N ALA A 212 -4.10 4.12 -2.61
CA ALA A 212 -5.54 3.94 -2.67
C ALA A 212 -6.20 5.18 -3.28
N VAL A 213 -7.30 4.99 -3.99
CA VAL A 213 -8.09 6.09 -4.56
C VAL A 213 -9.35 6.26 -3.73
N ASP A 214 -9.58 7.47 -3.24
CA ASP A 214 -10.84 7.92 -2.66
C ASP A 214 -11.65 8.66 -3.74
N PRO A 215 -12.67 8.02 -4.34
CA PRO A 215 -13.47 8.65 -5.37
C PRO A 215 -14.41 9.72 -4.82
N SER A 216 -14.73 9.68 -3.53
CA SER A 216 -15.71 10.60 -2.91
C SER A 216 -15.17 12.02 -2.79
N ASN A 217 -13.89 12.17 -2.47
CA ASN A 217 -13.21 13.45 -2.33
C ASN A 217 -12.25 13.75 -3.49
N SER A 218 -12.14 12.84 -4.46
CA SER A 218 -11.14 12.92 -5.54
C SER A 218 -9.71 12.98 -4.99
N HIS A 219 -9.39 12.08 -4.06
CA HIS A 219 -8.08 12.01 -3.42
C HIS A 219 -7.34 10.72 -3.80
N ILE A 220 -6.01 10.82 -3.79
CA ILE A 220 -5.05 9.73 -3.95
C ILE A 220 -4.27 9.65 -2.64
N TRP A 221 -4.34 8.51 -1.98
CA TRP A 221 -3.64 8.23 -0.73
C TRP A 221 -2.40 7.40 -1.02
N LEU A 222 -1.24 7.85 -0.58
CA LEU A 222 0.03 7.16 -0.67
C LEU A 222 0.39 6.60 0.70
N PHE A 223 0.53 5.28 0.79
CA PHE A 223 0.94 4.57 1.98
C PHE A 223 2.36 4.07 1.80
N TYR A 224 3.30 4.59 2.57
CA TYR A 224 4.71 4.27 2.43
C TYR A 224 5.04 2.95 3.11
N LYS A 225 6.01 2.19 2.55
CA LYS A 225 6.40 0.87 3.04
C LYS A 225 7.49 0.90 4.10
N SER A 226 8.44 1.83 3.98
CA SER A 226 9.62 1.91 4.84
C SER A 226 9.61 3.10 5.80
N THR A 227 8.48 3.75 5.94
CA THR A 227 8.17 4.80 6.91
C THR A 227 6.68 4.81 7.16
N ASP A 228 6.25 5.09 8.38
CA ASP A 228 4.83 5.16 8.71
C ASP A 228 4.20 6.54 8.38
N LEU A 229 4.58 7.05 7.21
CA LEU A 229 4.05 8.24 6.59
C LEU A 229 2.89 7.90 5.66
N ILE A 230 1.88 8.78 5.62
CA ILE A 230 0.78 8.76 4.65
C ILE A 230 0.69 10.15 4.04
N GLU A 231 0.60 10.24 2.72
CA GLU A 231 0.33 11.49 2.01
C GLU A 231 -0.99 11.39 1.24
N ILE A 232 -1.76 12.46 1.27
CA ILE A 232 -3.03 12.57 0.56
C ILE A 232 -2.89 13.68 -0.46
N TYR A 233 -3.07 13.35 -1.74
CA TYR A 233 -3.03 14.28 -2.86
C TYR A 233 -4.43 14.39 -3.48
N ASP A 234 -4.75 15.56 -4.04
CA ASP A 234 -5.93 15.68 -4.89
C ASP A 234 -5.64 15.14 -6.32
N TYR A 235 -6.67 15.05 -7.15
CA TYR A 235 -6.54 14.57 -8.53
C TYR A 235 -5.78 15.53 -9.46
N GLU A 236 -5.43 16.72 -9.00
CA GLU A 236 -4.53 17.66 -9.65
C GLU A 236 -3.06 17.46 -9.20
N GLY A 237 -2.81 16.54 -8.26
CA GLY A 237 -1.49 16.22 -7.72
C GLY A 237 -0.96 17.24 -6.71
N ARG A 238 -1.85 18.03 -6.09
CA ARG A 238 -1.48 18.91 -4.97
C ARG A 238 -1.58 18.14 -3.67
N LEU A 239 -0.57 18.28 -2.82
CA LEU A 239 -0.57 17.69 -1.48
C LEU A 239 -1.66 18.36 -0.63
N VAL A 240 -2.61 17.57 -0.15
CA VAL A 240 -3.72 17.99 0.71
C VAL A 240 -3.37 17.84 2.17
N LYS A 241 -2.76 16.69 2.53
CA LYS A 241 -2.49 16.35 3.92
C LYS A 241 -1.33 15.37 4.03
N ARG A 242 -0.61 15.47 5.14
CA ARG A 242 0.42 14.52 5.57
C ARG A 242 0.10 14.00 6.94
N LEU A 243 0.17 12.67 7.13
CA LEU A 243 -0.03 11.99 8.41
C LEU A 243 1.23 11.19 8.72
N HIS A 244 1.68 11.19 9.96
CA HIS A 244 2.86 10.42 10.38
C HIS A 244 2.54 9.65 11.65
N GLY A 245 2.66 8.36 11.61
CA GLY A 245 2.36 7.45 12.72
C GLY A 245 2.00 6.04 12.21
N PRO A 246 1.76 5.08 13.12
CA PRO A 246 1.58 5.32 14.56
C PRO A 246 2.86 5.30 15.40
N ASP A 247 4.00 4.84 14.87
CA ASP A 247 5.26 4.63 15.60
C ASP A 247 6.32 5.71 15.31
N HIS A 248 6.09 6.59 14.35
CA HIS A 248 6.88 7.76 13.99
C HIS A 248 8.32 7.45 13.55
N PHE A 249 8.51 6.44 12.69
CA PHE A 249 9.83 6.11 12.13
C PHE A 249 10.03 6.66 10.72
N PHE A 250 11.30 6.80 10.34
CA PHE A 250 11.75 7.36 9.07
C PHE A 250 12.41 6.28 8.22
N PRO A 251 12.54 6.49 6.88
CA PRO A 251 13.22 5.52 6.04
C PRO A 251 14.67 5.29 6.48
N ALA A 252 15.07 4.03 6.60
CA ALA A 252 16.44 3.62 6.83
C ALA A 252 16.89 2.77 5.64
N VAL A 253 17.45 3.41 4.63
CA VAL A 253 17.94 2.79 3.39
C VAL A 253 19.37 3.23 3.13
N ARG A 254 20.12 2.43 2.39
CA ARG A 254 21.52 2.72 2.08
C ARG A 254 21.87 2.38 0.65
N GLU A 255 22.58 3.28 -0.02
CA GLU A 255 23.22 2.97 -1.29
C GLU A 255 24.40 2.01 -1.09
N LEU A 256 24.44 1.00 -1.94
CA LEU A 256 25.51 0.03 -2.05
C LEU A 256 26.10 0.11 -3.45
N SER A 257 27.42 0.23 -3.54
CA SER A 257 28.14 0.13 -4.81
C SER A 257 28.56 -1.32 -5.03
N SER A 258 28.21 -1.90 -6.18
CA SER A 258 28.73 -3.20 -6.58
C SER A 258 30.15 -3.06 -7.14
N GLU A 259 30.91 -4.15 -7.16
CA GLU A 259 32.24 -4.21 -7.81
C GLU A 259 32.15 -3.87 -9.32
N GLU A 260 30.99 -4.05 -9.95
CA GLU A 260 30.71 -3.74 -11.34
C GLU A 260 30.25 -2.28 -11.58
N GLY A 261 30.25 -1.44 -10.52
CA GLY A 261 29.84 -0.04 -10.60
C GLY A 261 28.31 0.18 -10.68
N LEU A 262 27.50 -0.87 -10.51
CA LEU A 262 26.05 -0.72 -10.42
C LEU A 262 25.67 -0.17 -9.05
N GLN A 263 24.95 0.93 -9.03
CA GLN A 263 24.36 1.47 -7.80
C GLN A 263 23.09 0.69 -7.45
N LYS A 264 22.99 0.26 -6.22
CA LYS A 264 21.85 -0.45 -5.66
C LYS A 264 21.51 0.17 -4.31
N VAL A 265 20.23 0.32 -4.03
CA VAL A 265 19.76 0.70 -2.69
C VAL A 265 19.18 -0.52 -2.00
N SER A 266 19.39 -0.62 -0.71
CA SER A 266 18.90 -1.71 0.12
C SER A 266 18.37 -1.19 1.44
N SER A 267 17.35 -1.88 1.96
CA SER A 267 16.95 -1.78 3.36
C SER A 267 18.10 -2.16 4.29
N VAL A 268 18.19 -1.52 5.45
CA VAL A 268 19.21 -1.76 6.46
C VAL A 268 18.65 -2.71 7.52
N SER A 269 19.23 -3.92 7.60
CA SER A 269 18.82 -4.93 8.59
C SER A 269 18.97 -4.40 10.02
N GLY A 270 17.93 -4.52 10.82
CA GLY A 270 17.88 -4.01 12.20
C GLY A 270 17.51 -2.54 12.35
N GLU A 271 17.41 -1.78 11.24
CA GLU A 271 17.06 -0.35 11.25
C GLU A 271 15.80 -0.05 10.45
N THR A 272 15.69 -0.57 9.21
CA THR A 272 14.48 -0.41 8.39
C THR A 272 13.30 -1.05 9.09
N ARG A 273 12.15 -0.38 9.05
CA ARG A 273 10.88 -0.91 9.55
C ARG A 273 9.86 -0.93 8.43
N ASP A 274 9.07 -2.01 8.41
CA ASP A 274 7.93 -2.14 7.51
C ASP A 274 6.72 -1.39 8.07
N ALA A 275 6.02 -0.61 7.24
CA ALA A 275 4.87 0.17 7.65
C ALA A 275 3.56 -0.35 7.05
N TYR A 276 3.19 0.10 5.86
CA TYR A 276 1.85 -0.08 5.30
C TYR A 276 1.81 -0.97 4.07
N PHE A 277 0.77 -1.83 4.00
CA PHE A 277 0.58 -2.77 2.90
C PHE A 277 -0.89 -2.89 2.49
N CYS A 278 -1.12 -3.08 1.20
CA CYS A 278 -2.43 -3.38 0.61
C CYS A 278 -3.51 -2.32 0.93
N PRO A 279 -3.28 -1.02 0.73
CA PRO A 279 -4.30 -0.02 0.99
C PRO A 279 -5.50 -0.21 0.06
N LEU A 280 -6.71 -0.03 0.61
CA LEU A 280 -7.97 -0.25 -0.07
C LEU A 280 -9.01 0.78 0.35
N TYR A 281 -9.73 1.38 -0.62
CA TYR A 281 -10.95 2.13 -0.36
C TYR A 281 -12.16 1.18 -0.34
N SER A 282 -12.97 1.25 0.72
CA SER A 282 -14.24 0.53 0.82
C SER A 282 -15.19 1.26 1.76
N GLY A 283 -16.48 1.31 1.44
CA GLY A 283 -17.52 1.83 2.32
C GLY A 283 -17.30 3.25 2.86
N GLY A 284 -16.68 4.14 2.09
CA GLY A 284 -16.39 5.50 2.52
C GLY A 284 -15.23 5.61 3.51
N LYS A 285 -14.35 4.63 3.56
CA LYS A 285 -13.14 4.62 4.39
C LYS A 285 -11.94 4.08 3.61
N ILE A 286 -10.74 4.36 4.13
CA ILE A 286 -9.50 3.75 3.65
C ILE A 286 -9.03 2.74 4.69
N TYR A 287 -8.70 1.54 4.22
CA TYR A 287 -8.18 0.44 5.04
C TYR A 287 -6.76 0.10 4.60
N VAL A 288 -5.90 -0.30 5.55
CA VAL A 288 -4.52 -0.68 5.26
C VAL A 288 -3.99 -1.62 6.33
N LEU A 289 -3.24 -2.65 5.94
CA LEU A 289 -2.48 -3.48 6.88
C LEU A 289 -1.27 -2.69 7.39
N TYR A 290 -1.02 -2.78 8.70
CA TYR A 290 0.13 -2.14 9.34
C TYR A 290 1.05 -3.17 9.99
N SER A 291 2.35 -3.02 9.77
CA SER A 291 3.39 -3.88 10.34
C SER A 291 4.05 -3.28 11.59
N GLY A 292 4.73 -2.16 11.45
CA GLY A 292 5.58 -1.55 12.48
C GLY A 292 6.82 -2.38 12.85
N ARG A 293 7.08 -3.51 12.19
CA ARG A 293 8.15 -4.47 12.54
C ARG A 293 9.48 -4.05 11.92
N VAL A 294 10.56 -4.30 12.65
CA VAL A 294 11.92 -4.12 12.14
C VAL A 294 12.24 -5.22 11.15
N TYR A 295 12.78 -4.82 10.00
CA TYR A 295 13.28 -5.74 8.99
C TYR A 295 14.60 -6.37 9.42
N HIS A 296 14.73 -7.69 9.23
CA HIS A 296 15.97 -8.43 9.43
C HIS A 296 16.29 -9.24 8.17
N GLU A 297 17.51 -9.13 7.69
CA GLU A 297 17.98 -9.95 6.58
C GLU A 297 17.86 -11.44 6.91
N GLY A 298 17.31 -12.22 5.98
CA GLY A 298 17.05 -13.66 6.20
C GLY A 298 15.86 -13.96 7.11
N GLN A 299 15.03 -12.96 7.46
CA GLN A 299 13.81 -13.21 8.23
C GLN A 299 12.89 -14.23 7.52
N SER A 300 12.13 -15.01 8.31
CA SER A 300 11.19 -15.98 7.76
C SER A 300 10.05 -15.30 7.01
N ALA A 301 9.40 -16.05 6.11
CA ALA A 301 8.25 -15.55 5.36
C ALA A 301 7.11 -15.07 6.28
N ASP A 302 6.97 -15.65 7.48
CA ASP A 302 5.93 -15.30 8.45
C ASP A 302 6.00 -13.83 8.90
N ALA A 303 7.16 -13.18 8.76
CA ALA A 303 7.32 -11.75 9.04
C ALA A 303 6.41 -10.87 8.19
N TYR A 304 5.98 -11.36 7.02
CA TYR A 304 5.05 -10.65 6.12
C TYR A 304 3.57 -10.93 6.44
N LEU A 305 3.26 -11.76 7.44
CA LEU A 305 1.90 -11.96 7.93
C LEU A 305 1.56 -10.91 8.98
N LEU A 306 0.53 -10.12 8.71
CA LEU A 306 0.12 -8.97 9.52
C LEU A 306 -1.24 -9.22 10.15
N ASP A 307 -1.38 -8.80 11.39
CA ASP A 307 -2.58 -8.99 12.19
C ASP A 307 -3.27 -7.68 12.61
N THR A 308 -2.74 -6.58 12.16
CA THR A 308 -3.27 -5.23 12.44
C THR A 308 -3.77 -4.59 11.15
N LEU A 309 -5.08 -4.34 11.10
CA LEU A 309 -5.73 -3.61 10.02
C LEU A 309 -6.22 -2.25 10.55
N LEU A 310 -5.76 -1.17 9.97
CA LEU A 310 -6.17 0.19 10.32
C LEU A 310 -7.22 0.70 9.33
N SER A 311 -8.21 1.44 9.84
CA SER A 311 -9.12 2.23 8.99
C SER A 311 -9.03 3.71 9.30
N PHE A 312 -9.17 4.52 8.24
CA PHE A 312 -9.17 5.98 8.31
C PHE A 312 -10.45 6.54 7.70
N ASN A 313 -10.95 7.61 8.30
CA ASN A 313 -11.95 8.46 7.67
C ASN A 313 -11.33 9.21 6.47
N LEU A 314 -12.16 9.62 5.52
CA LEU A 314 -11.67 10.25 4.28
C LEU A 314 -11.05 11.63 4.48
N ASP A 315 -11.21 12.23 5.67
CA ASP A 315 -10.52 13.46 6.08
C ASP A 315 -9.11 13.21 6.66
N GLY A 316 -8.69 11.93 6.75
CA GLY A 316 -7.41 11.50 7.29
C GLY A 316 -7.39 11.27 8.81
N THR A 317 -8.52 11.34 9.50
CA THR A 317 -8.56 11.01 10.92
C THR A 317 -8.57 9.49 11.14
N PRO A 318 -7.84 8.96 12.14
CA PRO A 318 -7.94 7.57 12.57
C PRO A 318 -9.39 7.17 12.89
N ASP A 319 -9.79 5.95 12.55
CA ASP A 319 -11.12 5.42 12.84
C ASP A 319 -11.02 4.15 13.70
N LYS A 320 -10.67 3.01 13.14
CA LYS A 320 -10.60 1.74 13.87
C LYS A 320 -9.30 1.00 13.63
N ALA A 321 -8.81 0.32 14.67
CA ALA A 321 -7.74 -0.65 14.59
C ALA A 321 -8.31 -2.05 14.86
N TYR A 322 -8.32 -2.87 13.82
CA TYR A 322 -8.80 -4.25 13.89
C TYR A 322 -7.65 -5.20 14.20
N LYS A 323 -7.83 -6.05 15.21
CA LYS A 323 -6.93 -7.17 15.48
C LYS A 323 -7.46 -8.42 14.80
N LEU A 324 -6.68 -8.98 13.89
CA LEU A 324 -7.02 -10.16 13.13
C LEU A 324 -6.53 -11.41 13.87
N PRO A 325 -7.40 -12.39 14.22
CA PRO A 325 -6.97 -13.59 14.96
C PRO A 325 -6.04 -14.49 14.14
N VAL A 326 -6.14 -14.50 12.81
CA VAL A 326 -5.19 -15.16 11.90
C VAL A 326 -4.48 -14.07 11.09
N PRO A 327 -3.15 -13.93 11.17
CA PRO A 327 -2.41 -12.95 10.40
C PRO A 327 -2.49 -13.22 8.89
N VAL A 328 -2.56 -12.16 8.09
CA VAL A 328 -2.72 -12.20 6.64
C VAL A 328 -1.68 -11.33 5.93
N PHE A 329 -1.38 -11.61 4.67
CA PHE A 329 -0.49 -10.78 3.86
C PHE A 329 -1.25 -9.89 2.84
N THR A 330 -2.53 -10.13 2.65
CA THR A 330 -3.43 -9.30 1.84
C THR A 330 -4.87 -9.51 2.30
N PHE A 331 -5.75 -8.56 2.01
CA PHE A 331 -7.15 -8.63 2.38
C PHE A 331 -8.06 -8.01 1.32
N ALA A 332 -9.35 -8.29 1.41
CA ALA A 332 -10.41 -7.67 0.64
C ALA A 332 -11.68 -7.53 1.49
N ILE A 333 -12.50 -6.54 1.21
CA ILE A 333 -13.72 -6.23 1.95
C ILE A 333 -14.93 -6.44 1.08
N ASP A 334 -15.86 -7.25 1.57
CA ASP A 334 -17.21 -7.44 1.04
C ASP A 334 -18.15 -6.59 1.89
N GLU A 335 -18.30 -5.31 1.52
CA GLU A 335 -19.09 -4.33 2.26
C GLU A 335 -20.56 -4.76 2.44
N PRO A 336 -21.28 -5.22 1.39
CA PRO A 336 -22.68 -5.62 1.55
C PRO A 336 -22.87 -6.71 2.61
N ASN A 337 -21.93 -7.61 2.76
CA ASN A 337 -22.00 -8.71 3.71
C ASN A 337 -21.20 -8.45 5.00
N ARG A 338 -20.63 -7.26 5.17
CA ARG A 338 -19.79 -6.88 6.31
C ARG A 338 -18.75 -7.95 6.62
N THR A 339 -18.04 -8.37 5.60
CA THR A 339 -17.09 -9.47 5.66
C THR A 339 -15.74 -9.02 5.16
N LEU A 340 -14.70 -9.31 5.92
CA LEU A 340 -13.32 -9.20 5.49
C LEU A 340 -12.81 -10.59 5.10
N TYR A 341 -12.23 -10.70 3.93
CA TYR A 341 -11.46 -11.85 3.48
C TYR A 341 -9.98 -11.57 3.60
N GLY A 342 -9.19 -12.55 4.03
CA GLY A 342 -7.75 -12.45 4.09
C GLY A 342 -7.08 -13.67 3.45
N LEU A 343 -5.83 -13.52 3.03
CA LEU A 343 -4.98 -14.63 2.63
C LEU A 343 -3.87 -14.83 3.66
N SER A 344 -3.73 -16.07 4.12
CA SER A 344 -2.61 -16.52 4.93
C SER A 344 -1.89 -17.68 4.24
N PHE A 345 -0.65 -17.96 4.64
CA PHE A 345 0.11 -19.10 4.12
C PHE A 345 0.67 -20.01 5.22
N VAL A 346 0.17 -19.88 6.44
CA VAL A 346 0.56 -20.73 7.56
C VAL A 346 -0.65 -21.54 8.04
N PRO A 347 -0.61 -22.88 7.96
CA PRO A 347 0.50 -23.73 7.51
C PRO A 347 0.67 -23.81 5.97
N GLU A 348 -0.33 -23.44 5.21
CA GLU A 348 -0.38 -23.40 3.74
C GLU A 348 -1.26 -22.27 3.24
N TYR A 349 -1.24 -21.96 1.95
CA TYR A 349 -2.08 -20.91 1.37
C TYR A 349 -3.56 -21.20 1.57
N HIS A 350 -4.25 -20.33 2.27
CA HIS A 350 -5.69 -20.43 2.51
C HIS A 350 -6.35 -19.06 2.65
N LEU A 351 -7.64 -19.03 2.35
CA LEU A 351 -8.51 -17.91 2.64
C LEU A 351 -9.02 -17.98 4.07
N VAL A 352 -9.09 -16.84 4.72
CA VAL A 352 -9.74 -16.65 6.02
C VAL A 352 -10.86 -15.62 5.87
N LYS A 353 -11.89 -15.74 6.68
CA LYS A 353 -13.06 -14.88 6.67
C LYS A 353 -13.31 -14.36 8.09
N TYR A 354 -13.50 -13.04 8.21
CA TYR A 354 -13.83 -12.37 9.45
C TYR A 354 -15.14 -11.60 9.30
N ALA A 355 -15.99 -11.62 10.32
CA ALA A 355 -17.06 -10.64 10.46
C ALA A 355 -16.46 -9.30 10.97
N PHE A 356 -16.89 -8.15 10.44
CA PHE A 356 -16.36 -6.85 10.84
C PHE A 356 -17.38 -5.69 10.75
#